data_176d4d613a7e43f16247e874e473ee7d
#
_entry.id   176d4d613a7e43f16247e874e473ee7d
#
_cell.length_a   1.000
_cell.length_b   1.000
_cell.length_c   1.000
_cell.angle_alpha   90.00
_cell.angle_beta   90.00
_cell.angle_gamma   90.00
#
_symmetry.space_group_name_H-M   'P 1'
#
loop_
_entity.id
_entity.type
_entity.pdbx_description
1 polymer ?
#
loop_
_entity_poly.entity_id
_entity_poly.type
_entity_poly.pdbx_seq_one_letter_code
_entity_poly.pdbx_strand_id
1 'polypeptide(L)'
;MHVKITHNPRSAWTALILGLALAAGPLRLPAQVSLSTVVDLAQRNSGAVRLAQADVSKAEAALTQTKDVFIPDVIFGSGLPAVPSVGFTGTPPSIVNATMQSLIFSLPQKNYIEAARAGLKAASLSLKDAREQVALDASTSYIELDTVNRELEAAKQQDAFAERLVQIEQQRAEAGVDPLSELLQARLTAAQLRLKRLHLETRAATLAKQLATLTGLPTGSIAPDHDSIPEIPAVKANETARTTSGIESAQMLALSRQRQARGDTKYALLPQISFEAEYNRDTTLLNNADSYFAHPLKSDNLSSGFSIQLPLFDLGHRAKAKESAAEALRATIEAEQAQRQNELQIAELTGSLRELDALAEIASLKQQIAGEQLRSVLAQLELGNGTENGLAAQPQLTPKAEQLARIDERQKSQDAMDAALDLAKARLSLLRALGHMEDWLHELHAK
;
A
#
# COMPACT_ATOMS: atom_id res chain seq x y z
N MET A 1 62.86 -45.07 -2.93
CA MET A 1 62.65 -43.60 -2.83
C MET A 1 61.51 -43.37 -1.88
N HIS A 2 61.83 -43.15 -0.55
CA HIS A 2 60.82 -43.02 0.51
C HIS A 2 60.50 -41.55 0.70
N VAL A 3 59.19 -41.17 0.47
CA VAL A 3 58.65 -39.82 0.80
C VAL A 3 58.07 -39.89 2.23
N LYS A 4 58.73 -39.21 3.16
CA LYS A 4 58.26 -38.97 4.53
C LYS A 4 57.28 -37.87 4.53
N ILE A 5 55.98 -38.14 4.83
CA ILE A 5 54.96 -37.16 5.11
C ILE A 5 55.06 -36.79 6.59
N THR A 6 55.48 -35.57 6.85
CA THR A 6 55.51 -35.00 8.22
C THR A 6 54.13 -34.36 8.50
N HIS A 7 53.38 -34.99 9.40
CA HIS A 7 52.14 -34.41 9.95
C HIS A 7 52.46 -33.26 10.92
N ASN A 8 52.00 -32.08 10.60
CA ASN A 8 52.14 -30.90 11.45
C ASN A 8 50.88 -30.75 12.31
N PRO A 9 50.90 -30.95 13.65
CA PRO A 9 49.72 -30.96 14.51
C PRO A 9 49.10 -29.56 14.74
N ARG A 10 49.71 -28.50 14.21
CA ARG A 10 49.19 -27.12 14.38
C ARG A 10 48.00 -26.75 13.44
N SER A 11 47.76 -27.51 12.37
CA SER A 11 46.68 -27.27 11.42
C SER A 11 45.30 -27.83 11.87
N ALA A 12 45.30 -28.80 12.81
CA ALA A 12 44.05 -29.40 13.31
C ALA A 12 43.29 -28.47 14.29
N TRP A 13 44.01 -27.66 15.04
CA TRP A 13 43.37 -26.73 16.00
C TRP A 13 42.79 -25.49 15.35
N THR A 14 43.39 -25.00 14.27
CA THR A 14 42.84 -23.86 13.50
C THR A 14 41.56 -24.24 12.74
N ALA A 15 41.44 -25.45 12.25
CA ALA A 15 40.25 -25.97 11.61
C ALA A 15 39.08 -26.16 12.60
N LEU A 16 39.38 -26.54 13.86
CA LEU A 16 38.36 -26.72 14.90
C LEU A 16 37.81 -25.39 15.41
N ILE A 17 38.61 -24.33 15.50
CA ILE A 17 38.19 -22.99 15.92
C ILE A 17 37.40 -22.32 14.80
N LEU A 18 37.76 -22.54 13.54
CA LEU A 18 36.99 -22.00 12.39
C LEU A 18 35.62 -22.70 12.21
N GLY A 19 35.56 -24.00 12.52
CA GLY A 19 34.31 -24.78 12.51
C GLY A 19 33.33 -24.38 13.61
N LEU A 20 33.82 -23.96 14.79
CA LEU A 20 32.97 -23.51 15.91
C LEU A 20 32.41 -22.10 15.68
N ALA A 21 33.14 -21.25 14.95
CA ALA A 21 32.64 -19.89 14.59
C ALA A 21 31.56 -19.90 13.53
N LEU A 22 31.46 -20.93 12.68
CA LEU A 22 30.41 -21.07 11.68
C LEU A 22 29.11 -21.70 12.24
N ALA A 23 29.15 -22.32 13.42
CA ALA A 23 28.01 -22.93 14.10
C ALA A 23 27.21 -21.91 14.96
N ALA A 24 27.75 -20.71 15.20
CA ALA A 24 26.98 -19.60 15.75
C ALA A 24 26.11 -19.02 14.64
N GLY A 25 25.02 -19.71 14.30
CA GLY A 25 23.98 -19.14 13.48
C GLY A 25 23.58 -17.76 14.06
N PRO A 26 23.27 -16.77 13.23
CA PRO A 26 22.88 -15.46 13.72
C PRO A 26 21.68 -15.66 14.64
N LEU A 27 21.89 -15.41 15.93
CA LEU A 27 20.81 -15.18 16.89
C LEU A 27 19.98 -14.05 16.25
N ARG A 28 18.85 -14.40 15.68
CA ARG A 28 17.87 -13.42 15.15
C ARG A 28 17.25 -12.72 16.36
N LEU A 29 18.02 -11.80 16.95
CA LEU A 29 17.44 -10.80 17.83
C LEU A 29 16.48 -9.98 16.96
N PRO A 30 15.22 -9.86 17.35
CA PRO A 30 14.31 -8.93 16.66
C PRO A 30 14.98 -7.56 16.75
N ALA A 31 15.36 -7.01 15.60
CA ALA A 31 15.87 -5.65 15.54
C ALA A 31 14.68 -4.72 15.82
N GLN A 32 14.80 -3.86 16.81
CA GLN A 32 13.86 -2.77 17.00
C GLN A 32 13.92 -1.89 15.75
N VAL A 33 12.82 -1.80 15.03
CA VAL A 33 12.73 -1.04 13.79
C VAL A 33 11.88 0.19 14.07
N SER A 34 12.42 1.38 13.82
CA SER A 34 11.69 2.65 14.03
C SER A 34 10.52 2.79 13.05
N LEU A 35 9.50 3.57 13.43
CA LEU A 35 8.35 3.89 12.59
C LEU A 35 8.78 4.49 11.26
N SER A 36 9.73 5.44 11.26
CA SER A 36 10.24 6.07 10.03
C SER A 36 10.84 5.06 9.06
N THR A 37 11.63 4.10 9.57
CA THR A 37 12.21 3.03 8.74
C THR A 37 11.13 2.12 8.14
N VAL A 38 10.10 1.76 8.92
CA VAL A 38 8.99 0.93 8.44
C VAL A 38 8.22 1.63 7.32
N VAL A 39 7.93 2.92 7.50
CA VAL A 39 7.24 3.73 6.48
C VAL A 39 8.06 3.86 5.21
N ASP A 40 9.37 4.15 5.30
CA ASP A 40 10.26 4.26 4.14
C ASP A 40 10.34 2.92 3.37
N LEU A 41 10.52 1.81 4.08
CA LEU A 41 10.53 0.47 3.47
C LEU A 41 9.19 0.12 2.82
N ALA A 42 8.07 0.46 3.46
CA ALA A 42 6.74 0.22 2.91
C ALA A 42 6.51 1.02 1.62
N GLN A 43 6.90 2.30 1.58
CA GLN A 43 6.80 3.14 0.40
C GLN A 43 7.70 2.67 -0.77
N ARG A 44 8.81 1.97 -0.49
CA ARG A 44 9.70 1.40 -1.52
C ARG A 44 9.26 0.03 -2.00
N ASN A 45 8.78 -0.83 -1.09
CA ASN A 45 8.59 -2.26 -1.36
C ASN A 45 7.13 -2.66 -1.58
N SER A 46 6.17 -1.82 -1.18
CA SER A 46 4.74 -2.14 -1.31
C SER A 46 4.32 -2.43 -2.75
N GLY A 47 3.54 -3.49 -2.93
CA GLY A 47 2.96 -3.84 -4.22
C GLY A 47 2.12 -2.73 -4.83
N ALA A 48 1.37 -1.97 -4.01
CA ALA A 48 0.55 -0.85 -4.46
C ALA A 48 1.39 0.28 -5.09
N VAL A 49 2.51 0.65 -4.45
CA VAL A 49 3.43 1.67 -4.99
C VAL A 49 4.10 1.18 -6.26
N ARG A 50 4.51 -0.09 -6.31
CA ARG A 50 5.13 -0.69 -7.52
C ARG A 50 4.15 -0.74 -8.70
N LEU A 51 2.87 -1.03 -8.46
CA LEU A 51 1.83 -0.97 -9.49
C LEU A 51 1.65 0.46 -10.00
N ALA A 52 1.52 1.44 -9.10
CA ALA A 52 1.39 2.84 -9.49
C ALA A 52 2.64 3.35 -10.25
N GLN A 53 3.85 2.87 -9.89
CA GLN A 53 5.08 3.19 -10.62
C GLN A 53 5.07 2.60 -12.04
N ALA A 54 4.55 1.38 -12.21
CA ALA A 54 4.39 0.77 -13.53
C ALA A 54 3.36 1.53 -14.39
N ASP A 55 2.28 2.06 -13.76
CA ASP A 55 1.31 2.91 -14.46
C ASP A 55 1.92 4.24 -14.92
N VAL A 56 2.82 4.84 -14.16
CA VAL A 56 3.59 6.02 -14.60
C VAL A 56 4.44 5.66 -15.82
N SER A 57 5.21 4.57 -15.78
CA SER A 57 6.04 4.13 -16.89
C SER A 57 5.20 3.83 -18.15
N LYS A 58 4.02 3.23 -17.97
CA LYS A 58 3.04 3.02 -19.05
C LYS A 58 2.55 4.33 -19.65
N ALA A 59 2.24 5.34 -18.81
CA ALA A 59 1.78 6.64 -19.27
C ALA A 59 2.90 7.43 -19.98
N GLU A 60 4.16 7.29 -19.55
CA GLU A 60 5.34 7.84 -20.22
C GLU A 60 5.51 7.24 -21.62
N ALA A 61 5.43 5.91 -21.72
CA ALA A 61 5.50 5.20 -23.00
C ALA A 61 4.34 5.63 -23.94
N ALA A 62 3.13 5.77 -23.43
CA ALA A 62 1.97 6.25 -24.18
C ALA A 62 2.16 7.70 -24.69
N LEU A 63 2.75 8.57 -23.87
CA LEU A 63 3.08 9.95 -24.30
C LEU A 63 4.14 9.94 -25.40
N THR A 64 5.17 9.12 -25.27
CA THR A 64 6.24 8.96 -26.27
C THR A 64 5.63 8.44 -27.57
N GLN A 65 4.87 7.34 -27.53
CA GLN A 65 4.18 6.79 -28.69
C GLN A 65 3.29 7.83 -29.39
N THR A 66 2.58 8.67 -28.63
CA THR A 66 1.71 9.70 -29.17
C THR A 66 2.50 10.82 -29.88
N LYS A 67 3.72 11.12 -29.43
CA LYS A 67 4.59 12.12 -30.05
C LYS A 67 5.33 11.55 -31.27
N ASP A 68 5.71 10.28 -31.23
CA ASP A 68 6.57 9.64 -32.23
C ASP A 68 5.86 9.44 -33.57
N VAL A 69 4.54 9.64 -33.64
CA VAL A 69 3.78 9.63 -34.91
C VAL A 69 4.34 10.63 -35.95
N PHE A 70 5.03 11.68 -35.50
CA PHE A 70 5.70 12.65 -36.38
C PHE A 70 7.11 12.21 -36.79
N ILE A 71 7.66 11.15 -36.19
CA ILE A 71 8.94 10.55 -36.54
C ILE A 71 8.66 9.51 -37.61
N PRO A 72 9.42 9.47 -38.73
CA PRO A 72 9.23 8.48 -39.74
C PRO A 72 9.42 7.05 -39.18
N ASP A 73 8.40 6.21 -39.35
CA ASP A 73 8.51 4.78 -39.10
C ASP A 73 9.03 4.09 -40.36
N VAL A 74 10.10 3.32 -40.25
CA VAL A 74 10.74 2.62 -41.37
C VAL A 74 10.62 1.12 -41.12
N ILE A 75 9.87 0.47 -42.01
CA ILE A 75 9.62 -0.97 -41.95
C ILE A 75 10.31 -1.65 -43.13
N PHE A 76 11.17 -2.61 -42.82
CA PHE A 76 11.79 -3.47 -43.85
C PHE A 76 11.06 -4.80 -43.87
N GLY A 77 10.62 -5.20 -45.06
CA GLY A 77 9.97 -6.46 -45.30
C GLY A 77 10.63 -7.24 -46.44
N SER A 78 10.43 -8.54 -46.47
CA SER A 78 10.77 -9.40 -47.62
C SER A 78 9.58 -10.35 -47.84
N GLY A 79 9.02 -10.30 -49.05
CA GLY A 79 7.92 -11.17 -49.47
C GLY A 79 8.43 -12.22 -50.48
N LEU A 80 8.72 -13.43 -50.03
CA LEU A 80 8.85 -14.56 -50.93
C LEU A 80 7.45 -15.14 -51.15
N PRO A 81 6.92 -15.16 -52.39
CA PRO A 81 5.62 -15.75 -52.66
C PRO A 81 5.68 -17.26 -52.41
N ALA A 82 4.83 -17.74 -51.53
CA ALA A 82 4.71 -19.17 -51.23
C ALA A 82 4.03 -19.95 -52.37
N VAL A 83 3.44 -19.26 -53.35
CA VAL A 83 2.75 -19.84 -54.50
C VAL A 83 3.13 -19.10 -55.78
N PRO A 84 3.57 -19.74 -56.84
CA PRO A 84 3.75 -19.08 -58.12
C PRO A 84 2.41 -18.50 -58.56
N SER A 85 2.27 -17.18 -58.59
CA SER A 85 1.07 -16.52 -59.09
C SER A 85 1.02 -16.70 -60.63
N VAL A 86 0.20 -17.66 -61.05
CA VAL A 86 -0.16 -17.82 -62.44
C VAL A 86 -1.32 -16.86 -62.73
N GLY A 87 -1.01 -15.56 -62.96
CA GLY A 87 -2.06 -14.59 -63.23
C GLY A 87 -1.55 -13.42 -64.01
N PHE A 88 -2.31 -13.02 -65.02
CA PHE A 88 -1.99 -11.92 -65.97
C PHE A 88 -1.96 -10.49 -65.35
N THR A 89 -2.12 -10.36 -64.06
CA THR A 89 -2.19 -9.06 -63.37
C THR A 89 -1.30 -8.98 -62.11
N GLY A 90 -0.38 -9.93 -61.94
CA GLY A 90 0.48 -9.97 -60.74
C GLY A 90 1.63 -8.97 -60.85
N THR A 91 1.74 -8.05 -59.92
CA THR A 91 3.00 -7.36 -59.64
C THR A 91 4.07 -8.40 -59.30
N PRO A 92 5.29 -8.28 -59.81
CA PRO A 92 6.38 -9.20 -59.47
C PRO A 92 6.59 -9.20 -57.96
N PRO A 93 6.89 -10.34 -57.31
CA PRO A 93 7.10 -10.42 -55.90
C PRO A 93 8.33 -9.57 -55.52
N SER A 94 8.20 -8.68 -54.60
CA SER A 94 9.30 -7.89 -54.08
C SER A 94 10.17 -8.69 -53.13
N ILE A 95 11.47 -8.81 -53.43
CA ILE A 95 12.43 -9.47 -52.51
C ILE A 95 12.71 -8.59 -51.32
N VAL A 96 12.74 -7.29 -51.50
CA VAL A 96 12.98 -6.29 -50.49
C VAL A 96 11.92 -5.21 -50.64
N ASN A 97 11.23 -4.95 -49.52
CA ASN A 97 10.30 -3.84 -49.41
C ASN A 97 10.73 -2.98 -48.21
N ALA A 98 10.85 -1.69 -48.41
CA ALA A 98 11.07 -0.72 -47.35
C ALA A 98 9.97 0.32 -47.42
N THR A 99 9.16 0.42 -46.39
CA THR A 99 8.13 1.47 -46.31
C THR A 99 8.48 2.44 -45.23
N MET A 100 8.30 3.71 -45.51
CA MET A 100 8.48 4.80 -44.54
C MET A 100 7.20 5.63 -44.50
N GLN A 101 6.65 5.81 -43.28
CA GLN A 101 5.49 6.64 -43.09
C GLN A 101 5.70 7.62 -41.93
N SER A 102 5.23 8.85 -42.07
CA SER A 102 5.29 9.89 -41.06
C SER A 102 4.07 10.79 -41.15
N LEU A 103 3.50 11.14 -40.00
CA LEU A 103 2.49 12.21 -39.93
C LEU A 103 3.18 13.57 -39.94
N ILE A 104 2.86 14.44 -40.93
CA ILE A 104 3.44 15.78 -41.04
C ILE A 104 2.57 16.80 -40.32
N PHE A 105 1.26 16.71 -40.52
CA PHE A 105 0.33 17.65 -39.95
C PHE A 105 -0.97 16.97 -39.55
N SER A 106 -1.37 17.16 -38.28
CA SER A 106 -2.64 16.70 -37.73
C SER A 106 -3.06 17.58 -36.56
N LEU A 107 -4.17 18.28 -36.70
CA LEU A 107 -4.77 19.07 -35.60
C LEU A 107 -5.32 18.17 -34.47
N PRO A 108 -5.91 16.99 -34.74
CA PRO A 108 -6.26 16.02 -33.71
C PRO A 108 -5.07 15.60 -32.85
N GLN A 109 -3.91 15.35 -33.46
CA GLN A 109 -2.71 14.82 -32.78
C GLN A 109 -2.24 15.72 -31.65
N LYS A 110 -2.34 17.05 -31.80
CA LYS A 110 -2.03 17.99 -30.71
C LYS A 110 -2.90 17.71 -29.47
N ASN A 111 -4.20 17.40 -29.65
CA ASN A 111 -5.09 17.10 -28.53
C ASN A 111 -4.75 15.74 -27.90
N TYR A 112 -4.33 14.74 -28.68
CA TYR A 112 -3.88 13.45 -28.15
C TYR A 112 -2.59 13.59 -27.34
N ILE A 113 -1.65 14.41 -27.78
CA ILE A 113 -0.43 14.71 -27.00
C ILE A 113 -0.78 15.40 -25.68
N GLU A 114 -1.68 16.39 -25.71
CA GLU A 114 -2.17 17.07 -24.49
C GLU A 114 -2.92 16.11 -23.57
N ALA A 115 -3.72 15.18 -24.12
CA ALA A 115 -4.38 14.12 -23.37
C ALA A 115 -3.37 13.19 -22.70
N ALA A 116 -2.36 12.72 -23.44
CA ALA A 116 -1.31 11.86 -22.91
C ALA A 116 -0.46 12.54 -21.83
N ARG A 117 -0.15 13.85 -21.98
CA ARG A 117 0.52 14.64 -20.94
C ARG A 117 -0.30 14.75 -19.65
N ALA A 118 -1.60 15.04 -19.80
CA ALA A 118 -2.50 15.08 -18.65
C ALA A 118 -2.64 13.69 -18.00
N GLY A 119 -2.68 12.62 -18.79
CA GLY A 119 -2.67 11.23 -18.32
C GLY A 119 -1.41 10.87 -17.55
N LEU A 120 -0.23 11.28 -18.03
CA LEU A 120 1.04 11.09 -17.31
C LEU A 120 1.03 11.85 -15.96
N LYS A 121 0.54 13.11 -15.97
CA LYS A 121 0.41 13.86 -14.72
C LYS A 121 -0.58 13.19 -13.75
N ALA A 122 -1.70 12.67 -14.24
CA ALA A 122 -2.64 11.90 -13.44
C ALA A 122 -1.97 10.66 -12.82
N ALA A 123 -1.22 9.87 -13.59
CA ALA A 123 -0.51 8.71 -13.12
C ALA A 123 0.56 9.06 -12.04
N SER A 124 1.30 10.16 -12.24
CA SER A 124 2.30 10.62 -11.25
C SER A 124 1.66 11.05 -9.93
N LEU A 125 0.49 11.72 -9.97
CA LEU A 125 -0.27 12.09 -8.79
C LEU A 125 -0.89 10.86 -8.11
N SER A 126 -1.36 9.87 -8.88
CA SER A 126 -1.82 8.58 -8.35
C SER A 126 -0.70 7.81 -7.64
N LEU A 127 0.54 7.86 -8.15
CA LEU A 127 1.70 7.30 -7.47
C LEU A 127 1.95 8.00 -6.12
N LYS A 128 1.82 9.33 -6.08
CA LYS A 128 1.96 10.10 -4.84
C LYS A 128 0.87 9.69 -3.84
N ASP A 129 -0.39 9.62 -4.25
CA ASP A 129 -1.51 9.16 -3.41
C ASP A 129 -1.31 7.73 -2.90
N ALA A 130 -0.83 6.81 -3.75
CA ALA A 130 -0.50 5.44 -3.35
C ALA A 130 0.60 5.40 -2.27
N ARG A 131 1.62 6.26 -2.35
CA ARG A 131 2.66 6.38 -1.32
C ARG A 131 2.11 6.91 -0.01
N GLU A 132 1.24 7.93 -0.05
CA GLU A 132 0.58 8.49 1.13
C GLU A 132 -0.33 7.45 1.79
N GLN A 133 -1.09 6.66 1.00
CA GLN A 133 -1.92 5.58 1.52
C GLN A 133 -1.08 4.49 2.19
N VAL A 134 -0.01 4.03 1.54
CA VAL A 134 0.87 3.01 2.11
C VAL A 134 1.57 3.50 3.37
N ALA A 135 1.92 4.80 3.43
CA ALA A 135 2.47 5.41 4.64
C ALA A 135 1.45 5.40 5.78
N LEU A 136 0.19 5.74 5.51
CA LEU A 136 -0.90 5.65 6.48
C LEU A 136 -1.08 4.21 6.97
N ASP A 137 -1.18 3.25 6.06
CA ASP A 137 -1.40 1.83 6.39
C ASP A 137 -0.24 1.25 7.20
N ALA A 138 1.00 1.60 6.85
CA ALA A 138 2.19 1.19 7.57
C ALA A 138 2.25 1.79 8.98
N SER A 139 1.96 3.09 9.10
CA SER A 139 1.98 3.81 10.38
C SER A 139 0.90 3.30 11.31
N THR A 140 -0.34 3.14 10.82
CA THR A 140 -1.44 2.62 11.63
C THR A 140 -1.20 1.18 12.08
N SER A 141 -0.71 0.32 11.18
CA SER A 141 -0.39 -1.08 11.51
C SER A 141 0.77 -1.19 12.51
N TYR A 142 1.76 -0.29 12.41
CA TYR A 142 2.89 -0.26 13.34
C TYR A 142 2.48 0.17 14.74
N ILE A 143 1.73 1.28 14.86
CA ILE A 143 1.22 1.79 16.14
C ILE A 143 0.28 0.75 16.78
N GLU A 144 -0.57 0.10 15.96
CA GLU A 144 -1.44 -0.97 16.44
C GLU A 144 -0.64 -2.17 16.93
N LEU A 145 0.43 -2.59 16.24
CA LEU A 145 1.27 -3.70 16.69
C LEU A 145 1.98 -3.37 18.02
N ASP A 146 2.46 -2.13 18.20
CA ASP A 146 3.03 -1.68 19.46
C ASP A 146 2.00 -1.77 20.60
N THR A 147 0.81 -1.21 20.39
CA THR A 147 -0.29 -1.23 21.38
C THR A 147 -0.67 -2.66 21.73
N VAL A 148 -0.92 -3.53 20.73
CA VAL A 148 -1.29 -4.94 20.95
C VAL A 148 -0.20 -5.72 21.69
N ASN A 149 1.08 -5.45 21.45
CA ASN A 149 2.17 -6.08 22.20
C ASN A 149 2.16 -5.67 23.68
N ARG A 150 1.87 -4.40 23.98
CA ARG A 150 1.73 -3.90 25.36
C ARG A 150 0.49 -4.47 26.05
N GLU A 151 -0.63 -4.56 25.33
CA GLU A 151 -1.83 -5.22 25.81
C GLU A 151 -1.63 -6.71 26.09
N LEU A 152 -0.84 -7.39 25.24
CA LEU A 152 -0.49 -8.80 25.42
C LEU A 152 0.31 -9.02 26.72
N GLU A 153 1.25 -8.14 27.04
CA GLU A 153 1.98 -8.19 28.32
C GLU A 153 1.04 -7.95 29.51
N ALA A 154 0.10 -7.00 29.41
CA ALA A 154 -0.93 -6.80 30.43
C ALA A 154 -1.87 -8.03 30.56
N ALA A 155 -2.26 -8.64 29.43
CA ALA A 155 -3.11 -9.83 29.43
C ALA A 155 -2.43 -11.06 30.04
N LYS A 156 -1.12 -11.23 29.83
CA LYS A 156 -0.33 -12.29 30.54
C LYS A 156 -0.35 -12.09 32.04
N GLN A 157 -0.25 -10.86 32.51
CA GLN A 157 -0.35 -10.56 33.94
C GLN A 157 -1.77 -10.81 34.47
N GLN A 158 -2.81 -10.44 33.72
CA GLN A 158 -4.20 -10.75 34.09
C GLN A 158 -4.45 -12.26 34.17
N ASP A 159 -3.92 -13.04 33.23
CA ASP A 159 -4.01 -14.51 33.23
C ASP A 159 -3.40 -15.09 34.54
N ALA A 160 -2.21 -14.61 34.94
CA ALA A 160 -1.57 -15.03 36.18
C ALA A 160 -2.40 -14.62 37.45
N PHE A 161 -3.01 -13.44 37.48
CA PHE A 161 -3.85 -13.02 38.58
C PHE A 161 -5.14 -13.83 38.62
N ALA A 162 -5.72 -14.17 37.48
CA ALA A 162 -6.93 -15.01 37.41
C ALA A 162 -6.66 -16.46 37.84
N GLU A 163 -5.50 -17.04 37.46
CA GLU A 163 -5.11 -18.36 37.95
C GLU A 163 -4.94 -18.37 39.48
N ARG A 164 -4.35 -17.31 40.03
CA ARG A 164 -4.23 -17.16 41.48
C ARG A 164 -5.56 -16.98 42.16
N LEU A 165 -6.51 -16.26 41.56
CA LEU A 165 -7.89 -16.14 42.02
C LEU A 165 -8.56 -17.50 42.08
N VAL A 166 -8.43 -18.33 41.05
CA VAL A 166 -8.97 -19.70 41.01
C VAL A 166 -8.42 -20.57 42.18
N GLN A 167 -7.11 -20.48 42.44
CA GLN A 167 -6.47 -21.20 43.53
C GLN A 167 -7.03 -20.76 44.90
N ILE A 168 -7.20 -19.46 45.12
CA ILE A 168 -7.78 -18.91 46.36
C ILE A 168 -9.23 -19.41 46.54
N GLU A 169 -10.06 -19.30 45.51
CA GLU A 169 -11.45 -19.73 45.55
C GLU A 169 -11.59 -21.24 45.73
N GLN A 170 -10.68 -22.04 45.16
CA GLN A 170 -10.68 -23.47 45.36
C GLN A 170 -10.41 -23.83 46.84
N GLN A 171 -9.38 -23.21 47.45
CA GLN A 171 -9.07 -23.44 48.88
C GLN A 171 -10.23 -23.01 49.81
N ARG A 172 -10.88 -21.90 49.52
CA ARG A 172 -12.00 -21.38 50.26
C ARG A 172 -13.26 -22.23 50.14
N ALA A 173 -13.52 -22.77 48.95
CA ALA A 173 -14.62 -23.67 48.68
C ALA A 173 -14.38 -25.04 49.38
N GLU A 174 -13.16 -25.58 49.34
CA GLU A 174 -12.76 -26.80 50.04
C GLU A 174 -12.87 -26.65 51.58
N ALA A 175 -12.58 -25.47 52.11
CA ALA A 175 -12.75 -25.12 53.51
C ALA A 175 -14.22 -24.83 53.88
N GLY A 176 -15.14 -24.82 52.94
CA GLY A 176 -16.57 -24.52 53.17
C GLY A 176 -16.88 -23.05 53.48
N VAL A 177 -15.93 -22.14 53.21
CA VAL A 177 -16.08 -20.71 53.46
C VAL A 177 -16.89 -20.03 52.36
N ASP A 178 -16.61 -20.38 51.07
CA ASP A 178 -17.31 -19.83 49.91
C ASP A 178 -18.11 -20.93 49.19
N PRO A 179 -19.23 -20.57 48.54
CA PRO A 179 -20.03 -21.51 47.76
C PRO A 179 -19.30 -21.90 46.48
N LEU A 180 -19.58 -23.08 45.92
CA LEU A 180 -19.02 -23.59 44.69
C LEU A 180 -19.24 -22.63 43.50
N SER A 181 -20.31 -21.82 43.52
CA SER A 181 -20.58 -20.80 42.48
C SER A 181 -19.47 -19.79 42.35
N GLU A 182 -18.80 -19.39 43.43
CA GLU A 182 -17.68 -18.44 43.40
C GLU A 182 -16.46 -19.05 42.72
N LEU A 183 -16.14 -20.32 42.99
CA LEU A 183 -15.08 -21.03 42.27
C LEU A 183 -15.39 -21.15 40.77
N LEU A 184 -16.64 -21.45 40.42
CA LEU A 184 -17.05 -21.52 39.01
C LEU A 184 -16.94 -20.15 38.32
N GLN A 185 -17.29 -19.07 39.03
CA GLN A 185 -17.15 -17.70 38.52
C GLN A 185 -15.67 -17.32 38.32
N ALA A 186 -14.79 -17.67 39.25
CA ALA A 186 -13.33 -17.46 39.10
C ALA A 186 -12.77 -18.25 37.91
N ARG A 187 -13.17 -19.50 37.71
CA ARG A 187 -12.80 -20.30 36.53
C ARG A 187 -13.31 -19.72 35.23
N LEU A 188 -14.52 -19.19 35.20
CA LEU A 188 -15.09 -18.50 34.05
C LEU A 188 -14.26 -17.25 33.69
N THR A 189 -13.93 -16.43 34.70
CA THR A 189 -13.07 -15.24 34.53
C THR A 189 -11.69 -15.62 33.96
N ALA A 190 -11.05 -16.65 34.50
CA ALA A 190 -9.75 -17.13 33.99
C ALA A 190 -9.87 -17.64 32.54
N ALA A 191 -10.94 -18.35 32.18
CA ALA A 191 -11.16 -18.80 30.80
C ALA A 191 -11.36 -17.63 29.83
N GLN A 192 -12.11 -16.60 30.24
CA GLN A 192 -12.33 -15.38 29.44
C GLN A 192 -11.03 -14.59 29.21
N LEU A 193 -10.21 -14.42 30.25
CA LEU A 193 -8.93 -13.73 30.15
C LEU A 193 -7.93 -14.50 29.27
N ARG A 194 -7.90 -15.84 29.40
CA ARG A 194 -7.12 -16.70 28.49
C ARG A 194 -7.55 -16.55 27.04
N LEU A 195 -8.86 -16.52 26.77
CA LEU A 195 -9.39 -16.29 25.42
C LEU A 195 -8.96 -14.92 24.89
N LYS A 196 -9.04 -13.87 25.71
CA LYS A 196 -8.58 -12.51 25.34
C LYS A 196 -7.11 -12.51 24.98
N ARG A 197 -6.25 -13.17 25.78
CA ARG A 197 -4.81 -13.31 25.47
C ARG A 197 -4.56 -13.98 24.13
N LEU A 198 -5.26 -15.09 23.83
CA LEU A 198 -5.14 -15.78 22.55
C LEU A 198 -5.59 -14.90 21.36
N HIS A 199 -6.62 -14.08 21.54
CA HIS A 199 -7.02 -13.11 20.51
C HIS A 199 -5.93 -12.07 20.26
N LEU A 200 -5.30 -11.52 21.30
CA LEU A 200 -4.21 -10.56 21.16
C LEU A 200 -2.97 -11.19 20.50
N GLU A 201 -2.62 -12.44 20.84
CA GLU A 201 -1.53 -13.18 20.18
C GLU A 201 -1.79 -13.33 18.68
N THR A 202 -3.02 -13.71 18.30
CA THR A 202 -3.41 -13.85 16.89
C THR A 202 -3.39 -12.51 16.17
N ARG A 203 -3.88 -11.44 16.81
CA ARG A 203 -3.88 -10.07 16.24
C ARG A 203 -2.45 -9.57 16.03
N ALA A 204 -1.55 -9.74 17.01
CA ALA A 204 -0.14 -9.39 16.89
C ALA A 204 0.55 -10.14 15.74
N ALA A 205 0.31 -11.46 15.63
CA ALA A 205 0.87 -12.26 14.53
C ALA A 205 0.35 -11.81 13.15
N THR A 206 -0.92 -11.43 13.06
CA THR A 206 -1.54 -10.94 11.82
C THR A 206 -0.95 -9.58 11.42
N LEU A 207 -0.84 -8.63 12.35
CA LEU A 207 -0.25 -7.32 12.13
C LEU A 207 1.22 -7.42 11.73
N ALA A 208 1.99 -8.27 12.41
CA ALA A 208 3.39 -8.52 12.05
C ALA A 208 3.52 -9.07 10.62
N LYS A 209 2.62 -9.96 10.20
CA LYS A 209 2.59 -10.47 8.82
C LYS A 209 2.17 -9.40 7.82
N GLN A 210 1.22 -8.54 8.16
CA GLN A 210 0.80 -7.41 7.33
C GLN A 210 1.94 -6.42 7.12
N LEU A 211 2.64 -6.02 8.18
CA LEU A 211 3.81 -5.16 8.09
C LEU A 211 4.95 -5.81 7.30
N ALA A 212 5.19 -7.11 7.48
CA ALA A 212 6.16 -7.87 6.69
C ALA A 212 5.82 -7.83 5.19
N THR A 213 4.55 -7.92 4.84
CA THR A 213 4.09 -7.83 3.44
C THR A 213 4.27 -6.42 2.87
N LEU A 214 4.02 -5.37 3.67
CA LEU A 214 4.19 -3.98 3.24
C LEU A 214 5.66 -3.59 3.09
N THR A 215 6.51 -4.02 4.03
CA THR A 215 7.93 -3.63 4.08
C THR A 215 8.86 -4.55 3.29
N GLY A 216 8.43 -5.79 3.02
CA GLY A 216 9.29 -6.84 2.45
C GLY A 216 10.26 -7.47 3.46
N LEU A 217 10.15 -7.15 4.76
CA LEU A 217 10.97 -7.74 5.82
C LEU A 217 10.46 -9.14 6.18
N PRO A 218 11.33 -10.03 6.70
CA PRO A 218 10.90 -11.35 7.17
C PRO A 218 9.91 -11.23 8.33
N THR A 219 8.91 -12.10 8.36
CA THR A 219 7.95 -12.21 9.47
C THR A 219 8.69 -12.50 10.77
N GLY A 220 8.47 -11.71 11.81
CA GLY A 220 9.15 -11.87 13.11
C GLY A 220 10.44 -11.05 13.30
N SER A 221 10.88 -10.31 12.28
CA SER A 221 12.01 -9.38 12.42
C SER A 221 11.57 -7.97 12.86
N ILE A 222 10.27 -7.68 12.84
CA ILE A 222 9.73 -6.37 13.18
C ILE A 222 9.30 -6.38 14.65
N ALA A 223 10.12 -5.77 15.51
CA ALA A 223 9.75 -5.40 16.87
C ALA A 223 9.55 -3.87 16.89
N PRO A 224 8.33 -3.38 17.18
CA PRO A 224 8.09 -1.95 17.27
C PRO A 224 8.93 -1.32 18.39
N ASP A 225 9.44 -0.14 18.11
CA ASP A 225 10.07 0.74 19.09
C ASP A 225 9.08 1.82 19.48
N HIS A 226 8.59 1.77 20.73
CA HIS A 226 7.59 2.70 21.23
C HIS A 226 8.08 4.15 21.19
N ASP A 227 9.36 4.38 21.53
CA ASP A 227 9.95 5.72 21.60
C ASP A 227 10.12 6.35 20.20
N SER A 228 10.05 5.54 19.16
CA SER A 228 10.10 6.02 17.77
C SER A 228 8.77 6.58 17.27
N ILE A 229 7.66 6.41 18.02
CA ILE A 229 6.33 6.87 17.63
C ILE A 229 6.22 8.35 18.04
N PRO A 230 6.15 9.30 17.10
CA PRO A 230 5.98 10.69 17.43
C PRO A 230 4.56 10.97 17.94
N GLU A 231 4.42 12.01 18.75
CA GLU A 231 3.10 12.51 19.08
C GLU A 231 2.39 12.99 17.80
N ILE A 232 1.22 12.41 17.51
CA ILE A 232 0.44 12.77 16.34
C ILE A 232 -0.23 14.12 16.60
N PRO A 233 0.05 15.15 15.78
CA PRO A 233 -0.44 16.49 16.04
C PRO A 233 -1.97 16.52 16.06
N ALA A 234 -2.51 17.25 17.03
CA ALA A 234 -3.93 17.54 17.06
C ALA A 234 -4.25 18.50 15.92
N VAL A 235 -5.03 18.04 14.94
CA VAL A 235 -5.47 18.87 13.81
C VAL A 235 -6.41 19.96 14.33
N LYS A 236 -6.07 21.21 14.06
CA LYS A 236 -6.91 22.34 14.47
C LYS A 236 -8.14 22.41 13.58
N ALA A 237 -9.31 22.66 14.15
CA ALA A 237 -10.59 22.73 13.43
C ALA A 237 -10.63 23.77 12.28
N ASN A 238 -9.66 24.69 12.20
CA ASN A 238 -9.55 25.74 11.19
C ASN A 238 -8.42 25.46 10.17
N GLU A 239 -7.85 24.28 10.16
CA GLU A 239 -6.80 23.94 9.20
C GLU A 239 -7.44 23.82 7.81
N THR A 240 -6.92 24.59 6.86
CA THR A 240 -7.44 24.60 5.49
C THR A 240 -7.13 23.27 4.80
N ALA A 241 -8.17 22.55 4.39
CA ALA A 241 -8.00 21.36 3.61
C ALA A 241 -7.28 21.68 2.29
N ARG A 242 -6.20 20.96 2.02
CA ARG A 242 -5.53 20.96 0.71
C ARG A 242 -6.18 19.91 -0.18
N THR A 243 -6.14 20.14 -1.48
CA THR A 243 -6.56 19.10 -2.43
C THR A 243 -5.62 17.90 -2.31
N THR A 244 -6.16 16.71 -2.06
CA THR A 244 -5.35 15.50 -1.95
C THR A 244 -4.80 15.07 -3.31
N SER A 245 -3.67 14.38 -3.33
CA SER A 245 -3.04 13.86 -4.54
C SER A 245 -3.99 12.95 -5.34
N GLY A 246 -4.88 12.21 -4.67
CA GLY A 246 -5.91 11.38 -5.30
C GLY A 246 -6.96 12.20 -6.05
N ILE A 247 -7.46 13.31 -5.47
CA ILE A 247 -8.41 14.22 -6.14
C ILE A 247 -7.74 14.90 -7.34
N GLU A 248 -6.51 15.42 -7.16
CA GLU A 248 -5.77 16.02 -8.27
C GLU A 248 -5.54 15.02 -9.41
N SER A 249 -5.24 13.75 -9.08
CA SER A 249 -5.11 12.68 -10.07
C SER A 249 -6.40 12.47 -10.85
N ALA A 250 -7.55 12.41 -10.18
CA ALA A 250 -8.87 12.26 -10.81
C ALA A 250 -9.20 13.46 -11.73
N GLN A 251 -8.87 14.68 -11.31
CA GLN A 251 -9.06 15.90 -12.11
C GLN A 251 -8.17 15.89 -13.37
N MET A 252 -6.89 15.47 -13.25
CA MET A 252 -5.99 15.34 -14.38
C MET A 252 -6.42 14.24 -15.34
N LEU A 253 -6.97 13.12 -14.83
CA LEU A 253 -7.55 12.07 -15.67
C LEU A 253 -8.77 12.57 -16.43
N ALA A 254 -9.68 13.31 -15.79
CA ALA A 254 -10.82 13.94 -16.45
C ALA A 254 -10.37 14.90 -17.56
N LEU A 255 -9.35 15.73 -17.31
CA LEU A 255 -8.74 16.59 -18.31
C LEU A 255 -8.16 15.78 -19.49
N SER A 256 -7.48 14.67 -19.20
CA SER A 256 -6.95 13.77 -20.24
C SER A 256 -8.08 13.26 -21.14
N ARG A 257 -9.17 12.75 -20.57
CA ARG A 257 -10.34 12.27 -21.32
C ARG A 257 -11.03 13.37 -22.13
N GLN A 258 -11.14 14.57 -21.58
CA GLN A 258 -11.68 15.74 -22.31
C GLN A 258 -10.81 16.12 -23.53
N ARG A 259 -9.47 16.08 -23.37
CA ARG A 259 -8.55 16.35 -24.48
C ARG A 259 -8.60 15.25 -25.55
N GLN A 260 -8.71 13.99 -25.12
CA GLN A 260 -8.90 12.85 -26.02
C GLN A 260 -10.19 13.01 -26.84
N ALA A 261 -11.34 13.29 -26.19
CA ALA A 261 -12.62 13.49 -26.86
C ALA A 261 -12.58 14.66 -27.89
N ARG A 262 -11.87 15.75 -27.56
CA ARG A 262 -11.63 16.83 -28.52
C ARG A 262 -10.77 16.38 -29.70
N GLY A 263 -9.80 15.50 -29.47
CA GLY A 263 -8.98 14.87 -30.52
C GLY A 263 -9.85 14.04 -31.47
N ASP A 264 -10.68 13.14 -30.91
CA ASP A 264 -11.55 12.26 -31.68
C ASP A 264 -12.60 13.04 -32.49
N THR A 265 -13.16 14.12 -31.91
CA THR A 265 -14.07 15.01 -32.62
C THR A 265 -13.39 15.70 -33.79
N LYS A 266 -12.16 16.20 -33.61
CA LYS A 266 -11.40 16.83 -34.69
C LYS A 266 -10.95 15.82 -35.75
N TYR A 267 -10.61 14.61 -35.35
CA TYR A 267 -10.23 13.52 -36.26
C TYR A 267 -11.38 13.20 -37.23
N ALA A 268 -12.60 13.18 -36.74
CA ALA A 268 -13.78 12.93 -37.56
C ALA A 268 -14.14 14.03 -38.58
N LEU A 269 -13.48 15.21 -38.50
CA LEU A 269 -13.87 16.38 -39.27
C LEU A 269 -12.74 17.05 -40.04
N LEU A 270 -11.48 16.88 -39.62
CA LEU A 270 -10.34 17.66 -40.12
C LEU A 270 -9.37 16.81 -40.92
N PRO A 271 -8.70 17.39 -41.94
CA PRO A 271 -7.74 16.66 -42.75
C PRO A 271 -6.47 16.36 -41.96
N GLN A 272 -5.80 15.28 -42.40
CA GLN A 272 -4.46 14.89 -41.99
C GLN A 272 -3.56 14.82 -43.17
N ILE A 273 -2.30 15.18 -42.99
CA ILE A 273 -1.25 15.14 -44.02
C ILE A 273 -0.15 14.20 -43.54
N SER A 274 0.06 13.11 -44.27
CA SER A 274 1.15 12.18 -44.07
C SER A 274 2.13 12.18 -45.22
N PHE A 275 3.38 11.85 -44.95
CA PHE A 275 4.40 11.55 -45.91
C PHE A 275 4.56 10.04 -45.96
N GLU A 276 4.60 9.50 -47.18
CA GLU A 276 4.82 8.08 -47.44
C GLU A 276 5.93 7.93 -48.45
N ALA A 277 6.85 7.01 -48.20
CA ALA A 277 7.85 6.59 -49.17
C ALA A 277 7.93 5.05 -49.16
N GLU A 278 7.98 4.50 -50.34
CA GLU A 278 8.04 3.04 -50.53
C GLU A 278 9.15 2.71 -51.52
N TYR A 279 10.05 1.83 -51.12
CA TYR A 279 11.07 1.25 -51.96
C TYR A 279 10.77 -0.25 -52.12
N ASN A 280 10.63 -0.69 -53.34
CA ASN A 280 10.41 -2.09 -53.67
C ASN A 280 11.51 -2.56 -54.64
N ARG A 281 12.15 -3.66 -54.29
CA ARG A 281 13.02 -4.40 -55.23
C ARG A 281 12.33 -5.66 -55.63
N ASP A 282 11.87 -5.67 -56.90
CA ASP A 282 11.14 -6.77 -57.47
C ASP A 282 12.11 -7.80 -58.06
N THR A 283 11.71 -9.08 -58.08
CA THR A 283 12.47 -10.14 -58.74
C THR A 283 11.65 -10.76 -59.87
N THR A 284 12.31 -10.90 -61.02
CA THR A 284 11.78 -11.62 -62.17
C THR A 284 12.11 -13.11 -62.15
N LEU A 285 12.87 -13.57 -61.17
CA LEU A 285 13.31 -14.99 -61.05
C LEU A 285 12.18 -15.98 -60.91
N LEU A 286 11.02 -15.55 -60.46
CA LEU A 286 9.86 -16.42 -60.16
C LEU A 286 8.65 -16.19 -61.09
N ASN A 287 8.75 -15.25 -62.05
CA ASN A 287 7.73 -15.00 -63.04
C ASN A 287 8.34 -14.62 -64.41
N ASN A 288 7.57 -14.85 -65.48
CA ASN A 288 7.98 -14.47 -66.86
C ASN A 288 7.47 -13.07 -67.23
N ALA A 289 7.29 -12.16 -66.28
CA ALA A 289 6.70 -10.84 -66.56
C ALA A 289 7.46 -10.07 -67.60
N ASP A 290 8.80 -10.14 -67.59
CA ASP A 290 9.65 -9.45 -68.57
C ASP A 290 9.43 -9.92 -70.02
N SER A 291 8.88 -11.16 -70.24
CA SER A 291 8.62 -11.67 -71.56
C SER A 291 7.37 -11.06 -72.24
N TYR A 292 6.55 -10.36 -71.48
CA TYR A 292 5.28 -9.78 -71.94
C TYR A 292 5.37 -8.25 -72.19
N PHE A 293 6.50 -7.62 -71.79
CA PHE A 293 6.71 -6.19 -71.96
C PHE A 293 7.78 -5.90 -73.00
N ALA A 294 7.56 -4.89 -73.85
CA ALA A 294 8.53 -4.46 -74.89
C ALA A 294 9.84 -3.92 -74.28
N HIS A 295 9.85 -3.51 -73.03
CA HIS A 295 11.01 -3.11 -72.23
C HIS A 295 11.02 -3.81 -70.90
N PRO A 296 12.20 -4.31 -70.44
CA PRO A 296 12.27 -4.96 -69.11
C PRO A 296 11.82 -4.00 -68.01
N LEU A 297 11.06 -4.52 -67.06
CA LEU A 297 10.61 -3.74 -65.91
C LEU A 297 11.83 -3.39 -65.03
N LYS A 298 11.85 -2.19 -64.49
CA LYS A 298 12.88 -1.79 -63.52
C LYS A 298 12.69 -2.65 -62.25
N SER A 299 13.78 -3.27 -61.81
CA SER A 299 13.78 -4.09 -60.62
C SER A 299 13.69 -3.23 -59.34
N ASP A 300 14.14 -1.99 -59.39
CA ASP A 300 14.14 -1.06 -58.26
C ASP A 300 13.10 0.04 -58.48
N ASN A 301 12.13 0.11 -57.61
CA ASN A 301 11.06 1.09 -57.66
C ASN A 301 11.08 1.89 -56.33
N LEU A 302 11.22 3.20 -56.46
CA LEU A 302 11.10 4.13 -55.33
C LEU A 302 9.95 5.10 -55.65
N SER A 303 8.95 5.08 -54.78
CA SER A 303 7.86 6.06 -54.78
C SER A 303 7.87 6.85 -53.47
N SER A 304 7.59 8.13 -53.57
CA SER A 304 7.41 9.00 -52.40
C SER A 304 6.37 10.05 -52.70
N GLY A 305 5.60 10.41 -51.68
CA GLY A 305 4.53 11.37 -51.84
C GLY A 305 3.92 11.85 -50.54
N PHE A 306 3.06 12.84 -50.67
CA PHE A 306 2.24 13.34 -49.57
C PHE A 306 0.81 12.84 -49.76
N SER A 307 0.24 12.28 -48.73
CA SER A 307 -1.14 11.84 -48.69
C SER A 307 -1.95 12.84 -47.84
N ILE A 308 -3.04 13.36 -48.39
CA ILE A 308 -3.99 14.23 -47.70
C ILE A 308 -5.27 13.44 -47.51
N GLN A 309 -5.60 13.09 -46.30
CA GLN A 309 -6.82 12.36 -45.95
C GLN A 309 -7.85 13.29 -45.34
N LEU A 310 -9.01 13.42 -45.96
CA LEU A 310 -10.15 14.20 -45.46
C LEU A 310 -11.36 13.27 -45.24
N PRO A 311 -11.78 13.06 -43.98
CA PRO A 311 -12.91 12.19 -43.67
C PRO A 311 -14.25 12.89 -43.99
N LEU A 312 -14.85 12.60 -45.17
CA LEU A 312 -16.14 13.20 -45.59
C LEU A 312 -17.33 12.45 -44.97
N PHE A 313 -17.31 11.14 -44.98
CA PHE A 313 -18.35 10.26 -44.44
C PHE A 313 -17.78 9.16 -43.57
N ASP A 314 -17.32 9.53 -42.38
CA ASP A 314 -16.73 8.60 -41.43
C ASP A 314 -17.67 8.42 -40.23
N LEU A 315 -18.61 7.51 -40.33
CA LEU A 315 -19.59 7.22 -39.28
C LEU A 315 -18.91 6.52 -38.07
N GLY A 316 -17.85 5.73 -38.31
CA GLY A 316 -17.09 5.05 -37.26
C GLY A 316 -16.39 6.05 -36.33
N HIS A 317 -15.64 7.00 -36.89
CA HIS A 317 -14.98 8.05 -36.09
C HIS A 317 -15.97 9.01 -35.42
N ARG A 318 -17.13 9.29 -36.06
CA ARG A 318 -18.21 10.06 -35.41
C ARG A 318 -18.82 9.31 -34.20
N ALA A 319 -18.99 8.00 -34.28
CA ALA A 319 -19.43 7.19 -33.15
C ALA A 319 -18.38 7.18 -32.06
N LYS A 320 -17.10 7.04 -32.42
CA LYS A 320 -15.96 7.10 -31.46
C LYS A 320 -15.88 8.46 -30.75
N ALA A 321 -16.10 9.56 -31.46
CA ALA A 321 -16.14 10.90 -30.87
C ALA A 321 -17.28 11.04 -29.81
N LYS A 322 -18.45 10.43 -30.07
CA LYS A 322 -19.54 10.40 -29.08
C LYS A 322 -19.21 9.54 -27.87
N GLU A 323 -18.60 8.36 -28.08
CA GLU A 323 -18.12 7.49 -27.01
C GLU A 323 -17.12 8.23 -26.12
N SER A 324 -16.08 8.83 -26.72
CA SER A 324 -15.05 9.58 -25.98
C SER A 324 -15.62 10.80 -25.23
N ALA A 325 -16.65 11.47 -25.80
CA ALA A 325 -17.35 12.55 -25.13
C ALA A 325 -18.09 12.05 -23.87
N ALA A 326 -18.74 10.88 -23.95
CA ALA A 326 -19.39 10.26 -22.81
C ALA A 326 -18.38 9.81 -21.75
N GLU A 327 -17.23 9.24 -22.16
CA GLU A 327 -16.13 8.90 -21.24
C GLU A 327 -15.56 10.15 -20.54
N ALA A 328 -15.40 11.26 -21.25
CA ALA A 328 -14.96 12.52 -20.68
C ALA A 328 -15.95 13.08 -19.64
N LEU A 329 -17.24 13.01 -19.93
CA LEU A 329 -18.29 13.40 -18.98
C LEU A 329 -18.25 12.50 -17.74
N ARG A 330 -18.14 11.17 -17.93
CA ARG A 330 -18.03 10.22 -16.84
C ARG A 330 -16.84 10.54 -15.93
N ALA A 331 -15.64 10.72 -16.51
CA ALA A 331 -14.44 11.03 -15.75
C ALA A 331 -14.55 12.37 -14.99
N THR A 332 -15.27 13.35 -15.55
CA THR A 332 -15.54 14.63 -14.86
C THR A 332 -16.43 14.42 -13.65
N ILE A 333 -17.51 13.64 -13.80
CA ILE A 333 -18.42 13.32 -12.68
C ILE A 333 -17.68 12.50 -11.60
N GLU A 334 -16.84 11.55 -11.99
CA GLU A 334 -16.03 10.76 -11.05
C GLU A 334 -15.07 11.65 -10.24
N ALA A 335 -14.43 12.64 -10.87
CA ALA A 335 -13.57 13.62 -10.17
C ALA A 335 -14.37 14.49 -9.18
N GLU A 336 -15.55 14.96 -9.57
CA GLU A 336 -16.43 15.71 -8.67
C GLU A 336 -16.96 14.86 -7.50
N GLN A 337 -17.25 13.58 -7.76
CA GLN A 337 -17.66 12.65 -6.71
C GLN A 337 -16.51 12.39 -5.71
N ALA A 338 -15.29 12.20 -6.21
CA ALA A 338 -14.11 12.02 -5.34
C ALA A 338 -13.91 13.23 -4.42
N GLN A 339 -14.09 14.45 -4.95
CA GLN A 339 -14.01 15.66 -4.14
C GLN A 339 -15.09 15.69 -3.06
N ARG A 340 -16.37 15.47 -3.43
CA ARG A 340 -17.49 15.46 -2.47
C ARG A 340 -17.33 14.37 -1.40
N GLN A 341 -16.86 13.18 -1.79
CA GLN A 341 -16.58 12.09 -0.83
C GLN A 341 -15.51 12.49 0.16
N ASN A 342 -14.44 13.14 -0.28
CA ASN A 342 -13.40 13.64 0.62
C ASN A 342 -13.93 14.70 1.59
N GLU A 343 -14.77 15.63 1.12
CA GLU A 343 -15.41 16.64 1.98
C GLU A 343 -16.30 16.00 3.07
N LEU A 344 -17.07 14.98 2.69
CA LEU A 344 -17.89 14.20 3.64
C LEU A 344 -17.00 13.43 4.63
N GLN A 345 -15.94 12.78 4.14
CA GLN A 345 -14.99 12.06 4.98
C GLN A 345 -14.30 12.97 6.00
N ILE A 346 -13.90 14.18 5.60
CA ILE A 346 -13.33 15.19 6.51
C ILE A 346 -14.35 15.55 7.59
N ALA A 347 -15.62 15.78 7.22
CA ALA A 347 -16.68 16.12 8.18
C ALA A 347 -16.92 14.97 9.19
N GLU A 348 -17.01 13.73 8.70
CA GLU A 348 -17.17 12.54 9.55
C GLU A 348 -15.97 12.33 10.48
N LEU A 349 -14.75 12.40 9.96
CA LEU A 349 -13.54 12.25 10.76
C LEU A 349 -13.40 13.37 11.81
N THR A 350 -13.78 14.60 11.46
CA THR A 350 -13.75 15.73 12.41
C THR A 350 -14.79 15.54 13.51
N GLY A 351 -15.97 15.00 13.20
CA GLY A 351 -16.99 14.66 14.19
C GLY A 351 -16.54 13.53 15.11
N SER A 352 -16.10 12.41 14.54
CA SER A 352 -15.64 11.24 15.31
C SER A 352 -14.41 11.54 16.15
N LEU A 353 -13.51 12.43 15.71
CA LEU A 353 -12.32 12.81 16.46
C LEU A 353 -12.67 13.43 17.83
N ARG A 354 -13.71 14.28 17.89
CA ARG A 354 -14.17 14.89 19.14
C ARG A 354 -14.74 13.85 20.10
N GLU A 355 -15.46 12.86 19.57
CA GLU A 355 -16.00 11.76 20.35
C GLU A 355 -14.89 10.85 20.87
N LEU A 356 -13.91 10.51 20.02
CA LEU A 356 -12.76 9.69 20.39
C LEU A 356 -11.85 10.39 21.42
N ASP A 357 -11.68 11.70 21.32
CA ASP A 357 -10.91 12.49 22.30
C ASP A 357 -11.58 12.43 23.68
N ALA A 358 -12.90 12.64 23.73
CA ALA A 358 -13.67 12.48 24.97
C ALA A 358 -13.65 11.04 25.52
N LEU A 359 -13.71 10.02 24.63
CA LEU A 359 -13.61 8.61 25.04
C LEU A 359 -12.22 8.28 25.59
N ALA A 360 -11.17 8.80 24.99
CA ALA A 360 -9.79 8.64 25.50
C ALA A 360 -9.61 9.30 26.89
N GLU A 361 -10.19 10.48 27.09
CA GLU A 361 -10.20 11.14 28.40
C GLU A 361 -10.95 10.30 29.44
N ILE A 362 -12.16 9.81 29.11
CA ILE A 362 -12.94 8.94 29.98
C ILE A 362 -12.18 7.67 30.32
N ALA A 363 -11.54 7.02 29.34
CA ALA A 363 -10.79 5.79 29.56
C ALA A 363 -9.55 6.03 30.45
N SER A 364 -8.84 7.13 30.25
CA SER A 364 -7.73 7.57 31.11
C SER A 364 -8.16 7.82 32.56
N LEU A 365 -9.29 8.52 32.76
CA LEU A 365 -9.85 8.73 34.11
C LEU A 365 -10.26 7.40 34.78
N LYS A 366 -10.87 6.48 34.04
CA LYS A 366 -11.22 5.13 34.57
C LYS A 366 -9.96 4.35 34.97
N GLN A 367 -8.88 4.43 34.18
CA GLN A 367 -7.61 3.82 34.52
C GLN A 367 -7.03 4.41 35.81
N GLN A 368 -7.04 5.75 35.97
CA GLN A 368 -6.58 6.42 37.18
C GLN A 368 -7.40 5.99 38.41
N ILE A 369 -8.74 5.95 38.28
CA ILE A 369 -9.63 5.49 39.35
C ILE A 369 -9.31 4.04 39.76
N ALA A 370 -9.16 3.13 38.80
CA ALA A 370 -8.83 1.72 39.07
C ALA A 370 -7.45 1.59 39.75
N GLY A 371 -6.47 2.41 39.35
CA GLY A 371 -5.17 2.48 39.99
C GLY A 371 -5.24 2.93 41.46
N GLU A 372 -6.03 3.96 41.76
CA GLU A 372 -6.25 4.40 43.14
C GLU A 372 -7.03 3.40 43.98
N GLN A 373 -8.02 2.72 43.37
CA GLN A 373 -8.75 1.64 44.03
C GLN A 373 -7.82 0.47 44.39
N LEU A 374 -6.94 0.06 43.49
CA LEU A 374 -5.93 -0.96 43.76
C LEU A 374 -5.00 -0.55 44.90
N ARG A 375 -4.51 0.70 44.90
CA ARG A 375 -3.66 1.23 45.99
C ARG A 375 -4.38 1.19 47.34
N SER A 376 -5.66 1.61 47.36
CA SER A 376 -6.51 1.55 48.57
C SER A 376 -6.66 0.14 49.09
N VAL A 377 -6.95 -0.85 48.21
CA VAL A 377 -7.08 -2.26 48.59
C VAL A 377 -5.77 -2.80 49.18
N LEU A 378 -4.64 -2.49 48.54
CA LEU A 378 -3.30 -2.90 49.00
C LEU A 378 -2.98 -2.31 50.40
N ALA A 379 -3.22 -1.01 50.61
CA ALA A 379 -2.99 -0.33 51.88
C ALA A 379 -3.87 -0.90 53.01
N GLN A 380 -5.11 -1.22 52.70
CA GLN A 380 -6.01 -1.84 53.70
C GLN A 380 -5.62 -3.28 54.05
N LEU A 381 -5.09 -4.05 53.11
CA LEU A 381 -4.53 -5.38 53.36
C LEU A 381 -3.28 -5.34 54.25
N GLU A 382 -2.43 -4.34 54.02
CA GLU A 382 -1.21 -4.09 54.83
C GLU A 382 -1.59 -3.69 56.28
N LEU A 383 -2.57 -2.79 56.45
CA LEU A 383 -3.03 -2.32 57.72
C LEU A 383 -3.80 -3.41 58.52
N GLY A 384 -4.60 -4.25 57.81
CA GLY A 384 -5.37 -5.35 58.42
C GLY A 384 -4.51 -6.47 58.98
N ASN A 385 -3.28 -6.63 58.51
CA ASN A 385 -2.32 -7.59 59.05
C ASN A 385 -1.59 -7.06 60.31
N GLY A 386 -1.78 -5.82 60.70
CA GLY A 386 -1.04 -5.15 61.80
C GLY A 386 -1.82 -4.82 63.09
N THR A 387 -3.15 -4.97 63.14
CA THR A 387 -3.93 -4.56 64.34
C THR A 387 -4.73 -5.73 64.93
N GLU A 388 -4.14 -6.34 65.92
CA GLU A 388 -4.79 -7.25 66.91
C GLU A 388 -5.62 -6.46 67.99
N ASN A 389 -6.18 -5.30 67.70
CA ASN A 389 -6.99 -4.60 68.67
C ASN A 389 -8.40 -4.37 68.13
N GLY A 390 -9.32 -5.21 68.66
CA GLY A 390 -10.72 -5.15 68.35
C GLY A 390 -11.37 -3.82 68.64
N LEU A 391 -12.09 -3.32 67.66
CA LEU A 391 -13.38 -2.64 67.77
C LEU A 391 -13.80 -2.25 66.33
N ALA A 392 -14.99 -2.74 65.97
CA ALA A 392 -15.68 -2.58 64.68
C ALA A 392 -15.18 -3.49 63.53
N ALA A 393 -16.02 -4.48 63.20
CA ALA A 393 -15.91 -5.35 62.02
C ALA A 393 -16.01 -4.52 60.74
N GLN A 394 -14.91 -3.93 60.30
CA GLN A 394 -14.78 -3.56 58.87
C GLN A 394 -14.64 -4.85 58.07
N PRO A 395 -15.28 -4.97 56.91
CA PRO A 395 -15.17 -6.18 56.10
C PRO A 395 -13.67 -6.38 55.77
N GLN A 396 -13.07 -7.43 56.35
CA GLN A 396 -11.69 -7.80 56.13
C GLN A 396 -11.53 -8.02 54.63
N LEU A 397 -10.77 -7.14 53.95
CA LEU A 397 -10.41 -7.33 52.55
C LEU A 397 -9.61 -8.62 52.41
N THR A 398 -10.12 -9.52 51.59
CA THR A 398 -9.57 -10.85 51.40
C THR A 398 -8.51 -10.81 50.24
N PRO A 399 -7.56 -11.75 50.18
CA PRO A 399 -6.66 -11.92 49.02
C PRO A 399 -7.40 -12.02 47.68
N LYS A 400 -8.67 -12.45 47.69
CA LYS A 400 -9.59 -12.41 46.54
C LYS A 400 -9.78 -10.98 46.02
N ALA A 401 -10.03 -10.00 46.91
CA ALA A 401 -10.27 -8.62 46.55
C ALA A 401 -9.03 -7.99 45.87
N GLU A 402 -7.84 -8.36 46.35
CA GLU A 402 -6.58 -7.93 45.71
C GLU A 402 -6.49 -8.43 44.27
N GLN A 403 -6.72 -9.73 44.01
CA GLN A 403 -6.64 -10.28 42.65
C GLN A 403 -7.67 -9.66 41.71
N LEU A 404 -8.90 -9.44 42.18
CA LEU A 404 -9.92 -8.74 41.39
C LEU A 404 -9.53 -7.29 41.05
N ALA A 405 -9.01 -6.53 42.04
CA ALA A 405 -8.57 -5.16 41.83
C ALA A 405 -7.40 -5.08 40.82
N ARG A 406 -6.44 -6.03 40.88
CA ARG A 406 -5.35 -6.13 39.92
C ARG A 406 -5.85 -6.46 38.51
N ILE A 407 -6.82 -7.35 38.37
CA ILE A 407 -7.45 -7.70 37.09
C ILE A 407 -8.18 -6.49 36.51
N ASP A 408 -8.95 -5.76 37.34
CA ASP A 408 -9.71 -4.58 36.90
C ASP A 408 -8.76 -3.43 36.50
N GLU A 409 -7.72 -3.15 37.27
CA GLU A 409 -6.71 -2.13 36.92
C GLU A 409 -6.07 -2.42 35.57
N ARG A 410 -5.65 -3.66 35.30
CA ARG A 410 -5.09 -4.06 34.01
C ARG A 410 -6.11 -3.97 32.89
N GLN A 411 -7.38 -4.30 33.16
CA GLN A 411 -8.45 -4.13 32.17
C GLN A 411 -8.65 -2.66 31.80
N LYS A 412 -8.69 -1.75 32.79
CA LYS A 412 -8.85 -0.32 32.54
C LYS A 412 -7.63 0.29 31.85
N SER A 413 -6.44 -0.22 32.13
CA SER A 413 -5.22 0.15 31.42
C SER A 413 -5.29 -0.26 29.92
N GLN A 414 -5.78 -1.45 29.60
CA GLN A 414 -5.98 -1.89 28.22
C GLN A 414 -7.05 -1.03 27.52
N ASP A 415 -8.20 -0.79 28.18
CA ASP A 415 -9.28 0.05 27.65
C ASP A 415 -8.75 1.49 27.30
N ALA A 416 -7.82 2.01 28.10
CA ALA A 416 -7.19 3.32 27.84
C ALA A 416 -6.20 3.26 26.66
N MET A 417 -5.45 2.16 26.51
CA MET A 417 -4.55 1.97 25.35
C MET A 417 -5.35 1.83 24.04
N ASP A 418 -6.45 1.07 24.06
CA ASP A 418 -7.35 0.93 22.89
C ASP A 418 -7.94 2.30 22.48
N ALA A 419 -8.45 3.08 23.46
CA ALA A 419 -9.02 4.41 23.17
C ALA A 419 -7.97 5.39 22.61
N ALA A 420 -6.73 5.35 23.12
CA ALA A 420 -5.63 6.15 22.61
C ALA A 420 -5.22 5.73 21.19
N LEU A 421 -5.24 4.43 20.90
CA LEU A 421 -4.98 3.89 19.56
C LEU A 421 -6.03 4.35 18.54
N ASP A 422 -7.32 4.28 18.90
CA ASP A 422 -8.40 4.69 18.01
C ASP A 422 -8.32 6.20 17.72
N LEU A 423 -8.00 7.02 18.73
CA LEU A 423 -7.75 8.44 18.56
C LEU A 423 -6.55 8.70 17.62
N ALA A 424 -5.45 7.97 17.80
CA ALA A 424 -4.25 8.08 16.96
C ALA A 424 -4.56 7.74 15.49
N LYS A 425 -5.28 6.65 15.25
CA LYS A 425 -5.73 6.24 13.90
C LYS A 425 -6.63 7.30 13.25
N ALA A 426 -7.57 7.85 14.00
CA ALA A 426 -8.47 8.90 13.51
C ALA A 426 -7.70 10.18 13.14
N ARG A 427 -6.72 10.59 13.96
CA ARG A 427 -5.84 11.74 13.67
C ARG A 427 -5.04 11.54 12.39
N LEU A 428 -4.40 10.38 12.21
CA LEU A 428 -3.65 10.05 10.99
C LEU A 428 -4.55 10.04 9.75
N SER A 429 -5.74 9.44 9.87
CA SER A 429 -6.71 9.42 8.78
C SER A 429 -7.19 10.82 8.38
N LEU A 430 -7.41 11.70 9.37
CA LEU A 430 -7.78 13.09 9.14
C LEU A 430 -6.63 13.89 8.49
N LEU A 431 -5.38 13.71 8.94
CA LEU A 431 -4.20 14.34 8.32
C LEU A 431 -4.11 14.00 6.83
N ARG A 432 -4.35 12.73 6.48
CA ARG A 432 -4.38 12.32 5.07
C ARG A 432 -5.55 12.95 4.31
N ALA A 433 -6.76 12.92 4.86
CA ALA A 433 -7.93 13.49 4.22
C ALA A 433 -7.81 15.00 3.97
N LEU A 434 -7.08 15.71 4.83
CA LEU A 434 -6.75 17.13 4.70
C LEU A 434 -5.56 17.40 3.76
N GLY A 435 -4.85 16.38 3.27
CA GLY A 435 -3.68 16.53 2.41
C GLY A 435 -2.40 16.96 3.13
N HIS A 436 -2.31 16.76 4.46
CA HIS A 436 -1.15 17.10 5.30
C HIS A 436 -0.25 15.89 5.64
N MET A 437 -0.51 14.73 5.04
CA MET A 437 0.24 13.51 5.33
C MET A 437 1.74 13.65 5.00
N GLU A 438 2.07 14.36 3.93
CA GLU A 438 3.46 14.60 3.52
C GLU A 438 4.23 15.45 4.52
N ASP A 439 3.60 16.50 5.04
CA ASP A 439 4.20 17.38 6.07
C ASP A 439 4.54 16.57 7.32
N TRP A 440 3.62 15.72 7.78
CA TRP A 440 3.84 14.82 8.91
C TRP A 440 4.96 13.79 8.65
N LEU A 441 5.05 13.24 7.44
CA LEU A 441 6.12 12.31 7.05
C LEU A 441 7.49 12.99 7.06
N HIS A 442 7.57 14.25 6.64
CA HIS A 442 8.80 15.02 6.73
C HIS A 442 9.26 15.25 8.18
N GLU A 443 8.34 15.54 9.08
CA GLU A 443 8.64 15.66 10.52
C GLU A 443 9.09 14.33 11.12
N LEU A 444 8.50 13.21 10.69
CA LEU A 444 8.88 11.87 11.12
C LEU A 444 10.31 11.49 10.73
N HIS A 445 10.80 11.96 9.57
CA HIS A 445 12.17 11.69 9.11
C HIS A 445 13.19 12.68 9.67
N ALA A 446 12.75 13.81 10.22
CA ALA A 446 13.63 14.82 10.81
C ALA A 446 14.03 14.50 12.26
N LYS A 447 13.30 13.60 12.93
CA LYS A 447 13.58 13.07 14.27
C LYS A 447 14.35 11.77 14.21
#